data_f461cdab0290ca38ad875fa81ccd7ee0
#
_entry.id   f461cdab0290ca38ad875fa81ccd7ee0
#
_cell.length_a   1.000
_cell.length_b   1.000
_cell.length_c   1.000
_cell.angle_alpha   90.00
_cell.angle_beta   90.00
_cell.angle_gamma   90.00
#
_symmetry.space_group_name_H-M   'P 1'
#
loop_
_entity.id
_entity.type
_entity.pdbx_description
1 polymer ?
#
loop_
_entity_poly.entity_id
_entity_poly.type
_entity_poly.pdbx_seq_one_letter_code
_entity_poly.pdbx_strand_id
1 'polypeptide(L)'
;MINSQNVAQTGSQAYVDQGLRQYMLKVYNYMAGGLCITALISYLIANTSAIKLFFTVAPNGAVGMSGLSWLALLAPFIMIFAFGWVLSRGTLAQVQGVYWGYAAVMGAALAPVFIAYTGTSITRIFLITAAMFGGMSLYGYTTRKDLTSMGSFMTMGLW
;
A
#
# COMPACT_ATOMS: atom_id res chain seq x y z
N MET A 1 -27.86 -35.62 -25.17
CA MET A 1 -26.43 -36.01 -25.04
C MET A 1 -25.69 -34.81 -24.46
N ILE A 2 -25.35 -34.87 -23.18
CA ILE A 2 -24.55 -33.81 -22.52
C ILE A 2 -23.12 -34.00 -23.05
N ASN A 3 -22.63 -32.98 -23.75
CA ASN A 3 -21.33 -33.03 -24.41
C ASN A 3 -20.22 -33.01 -23.35
N SER A 4 -19.46 -34.11 -23.24
CA SER A 4 -18.37 -34.27 -22.26
C SER A 4 -17.33 -33.14 -22.33
N GLN A 5 -17.20 -32.46 -23.45
CA GLN A 5 -16.33 -31.29 -23.62
C GLN A 5 -16.82 -30.08 -22.85
N ASN A 6 -18.13 -29.86 -22.71
CA ASN A 6 -18.67 -28.73 -21.94
C ASN A 6 -18.46 -28.93 -20.40
N VAL A 7 -18.52 -30.18 -19.94
CA VAL A 7 -18.28 -30.50 -18.52
C VAL A 7 -16.80 -30.30 -18.15
N ALA A 8 -15.89 -30.68 -19.04
CA ALA A 8 -14.44 -30.47 -18.84
C ALA A 8 -14.06 -28.98 -18.84
N GLN A 9 -14.66 -28.17 -19.72
CA GLN A 9 -14.42 -26.73 -19.76
C GLN A 9 -14.98 -26.00 -18.52
N THR A 10 -16.16 -26.37 -18.03
CA THR A 10 -16.75 -25.78 -16.83
C THR A 10 -15.94 -26.15 -15.58
N GLY A 11 -15.43 -27.37 -15.49
CA GLY A 11 -14.55 -27.79 -14.41
C GLY A 11 -13.22 -27.05 -14.40
N SER A 12 -12.63 -26.83 -15.57
CA SER A 12 -11.36 -26.08 -15.71
C SER A 12 -11.52 -24.61 -15.34
N GLN A 13 -12.60 -23.95 -15.74
CA GLN A 13 -12.89 -22.57 -15.39
C GLN A 13 -13.14 -22.39 -13.89
N ALA A 14 -13.88 -23.28 -13.26
CA ALA A 14 -14.11 -23.24 -11.82
C ALA A 14 -12.82 -23.43 -11.00
N TYR A 15 -11.87 -24.24 -11.49
CA TYR A 15 -10.57 -24.45 -10.85
C TYR A 15 -9.67 -23.23 -10.99
N VAL A 16 -9.67 -22.56 -12.14
CA VAL A 16 -8.94 -21.31 -12.39
C VAL A 16 -9.51 -20.18 -11.53
N ASP A 17 -10.82 -20.08 -11.39
CA ASP A 17 -11.48 -19.07 -10.55
C ASP A 17 -11.15 -19.25 -9.06
N GLN A 18 -11.09 -20.49 -8.55
CA GLN A 18 -10.70 -20.75 -7.16
C GLN A 18 -9.22 -20.41 -6.90
N GLY A 19 -8.33 -20.76 -7.82
CA GLY A 19 -6.92 -20.44 -7.73
C GLY A 19 -6.67 -18.93 -7.74
N LEU A 20 -7.34 -18.22 -8.64
CA LEU A 20 -7.27 -16.77 -8.75
C LEU A 20 -7.78 -16.09 -7.48
N ARG A 21 -8.90 -16.56 -6.93
CA ARG A 21 -9.45 -16.03 -5.67
C ARG A 21 -8.50 -16.20 -4.50
N GLN A 22 -7.88 -17.38 -4.35
CA GLN A 22 -6.90 -17.62 -3.29
C GLN A 22 -5.65 -16.75 -3.44
N TYR A 23 -5.19 -16.54 -4.67
CA TYR A 23 -4.08 -15.66 -4.96
C TYR A 23 -4.41 -14.22 -4.58
N MET A 24 -5.57 -13.71 -4.98
CA MET A 24 -6.03 -12.37 -4.64
C MET A 24 -6.16 -12.15 -3.13
N LEU A 25 -6.69 -13.13 -2.40
CA LEU A 25 -6.77 -13.06 -0.93
C LEU A 25 -5.38 -12.95 -0.28
N LYS A 26 -4.39 -13.69 -0.79
CA LYS A 26 -3.00 -13.56 -0.31
C LYS A 26 -2.44 -12.16 -0.56
N VAL A 27 -2.64 -11.62 -1.76
CA VAL A 27 -2.20 -10.26 -2.10
C VAL A 27 -2.84 -9.22 -1.17
N TYR A 28 -4.15 -9.28 -0.95
CA TYR A 28 -4.84 -8.38 -0.03
C TYR A 28 -4.33 -8.48 1.41
N ASN A 29 -4.05 -9.69 1.89
CA ASN A 29 -3.49 -9.89 3.22
C ASN A 29 -2.10 -9.28 3.35
N TYR A 30 -1.23 -9.41 2.34
CA TYR A 30 0.06 -8.74 2.33
C TYR A 30 -0.10 -7.22 2.31
N MET A 31 -0.98 -6.69 1.48
CA MET A 31 -1.26 -5.24 1.42
C MET A 31 -1.77 -4.71 2.77
N ALA A 32 -2.74 -5.39 3.37
CA ALA A 32 -3.27 -5.01 4.68
C ALA A 32 -2.18 -5.07 5.76
N GLY A 33 -1.36 -6.13 5.78
CA GLY A 33 -0.23 -6.25 6.70
C GLY A 33 0.79 -5.14 6.52
N GLY A 34 1.16 -4.82 5.28
CA GLY A 34 2.07 -3.71 4.97
C GLY A 34 1.54 -2.37 5.46
N LEU A 35 0.27 -2.08 5.20
CA LEU A 35 -0.39 -0.86 5.68
C LEU A 35 -0.44 -0.79 7.22
N CYS A 36 -0.71 -1.90 7.89
CA CYS A 36 -0.69 -1.98 9.35
C CYS A 36 0.69 -1.66 9.92
N ILE A 37 1.76 -2.20 9.34
CA ILE A 37 3.14 -1.91 9.78
C ILE A 37 3.47 -0.44 9.53
N THR A 38 3.16 0.09 8.37
CA THR A 38 3.35 1.51 8.04
C THR A 38 2.64 2.41 9.05
N ALA A 39 1.37 2.15 9.34
CA ALA A 39 0.58 2.91 10.29
C ALA A 39 1.13 2.81 11.72
N LEU A 40 1.50 1.59 12.15
CA LEU A 40 2.03 1.35 13.49
C LEU A 40 3.35 2.10 13.70
N ILE A 41 4.27 1.99 12.75
CA ILE A 41 5.59 2.66 12.86
C ILE A 41 5.44 4.17 12.81
N SER A 42 4.59 4.68 11.91
CA SER A 42 4.31 6.12 11.83
C SER A 42 3.73 6.65 13.14
N TYR A 43 2.76 5.93 13.71
CA TYR A 43 2.15 6.27 14.99
C TYR A 43 3.15 6.21 16.16
N LEU A 44 3.97 5.16 16.23
CA LEU A 44 5.00 5.02 17.27
C LEU A 44 6.02 6.15 17.21
N ILE A 45 6.53 6.49 16.03
CA ILE A 45 7.50 7.58 15.86
C ILE A 45 6.85 8.93 16.25
N ALA A 46 5.63 9.18 15.80
CA ALA A 46 4.92 10.43 16.07
C ALA A 46 4.64 10.66 17.57
N ASN A 47 4.37 9.57 18.33
CA ASN A 47 4.05 9.65 19.75
C ASN A 47 5.24 9.40 20.68
N THR A 48 6.43 9.16 20.14
CA THR A 48 7.64 8.91 20.92
C THR A 48 8.61 10.09 20.76
N SER A 49 9.57 10.21 21.67
CA SER A 49 10.65 11.20 21.59
C SER A 49 11.50 11.09 20.30
N ALA A 50 11.40 9.98 19.58
CA ALA A 50 12.02 9.78 18.28
C ALA A 50 11.63 10.85 17.24
N ILE A 51 10.45 11.45 17.38
CA ILE A 51 10.01 12.54 16.48
C ILE A 51 10.93 13.76 16.55
N LYS A 52 11.58 14.02 17.70
CA LYS A 52 12.53 15.12 17.86
C LYS A 52 13.77 14.96 16.98
N LEU A 53 14.07 13.76 16.51
CA LEU A 53 15.16 13.49 15.56
C LEU A 53 14.80 13.96 14.14
N PHE A 54 13.52 14.05 13.85
CA PHE A 54 13.01 14.47 12.54
C PHE A 54 12.88 15.99 12.42
N PHE A 55 12.85 16.71 13.54
CA PHE A 55 12.73 18.17 13.55
C PHE A 55 13.91 18.82 14.26
N THR A 56 14.39 19.92 13.70
CA THR A 56 15.37 20.79 14.32
C THR A 56 14.72 22.14 14.63
N VAL A 57 15.02 22.65 15.82
CA VAL A 57 14.61 24.00 16.20
C VAL A 57 15.80 24.93 15.97
N ALA A 58 15.65 25.85 15.04
CA ALA A 58 16.66 26.87 14.76
C ALA A 58 16.75 27.87 15.93
N PRO A 59 17.87 28.60 16.09
CA PRO A 59 18.04 29.62 17.15
C PRO A 59 16.97 30.72 17.14
N ASN A 60 16.33 30.97 16.02
CA ASN A 60 15.22 31.89 15.86
C ASN A 60 13.84 31.31 16.25
N GLY A 61 13.79 30.09 16.79
CA GLY A 61 12.56 29.40 17.15
C GLY A 61 11.82 28.74 15.99
N ALA A 62 12.30 28.85 14.76
CA ALA A 62 11.70 28.18 13.61
C ALA A 62 11.93 26.67 13.67
N VAL A 63 10.86 25.90 13.49
CA VAL A 63 10.93 24.43 13.39
C VAL A 63 11.15 24.05 11.94
N GLY A 64 12.28 23.41 11.68
CA GLY A 64 12.65 22.92 10.36
C GLY A 64 12.74 21.39 10.31
N MET A 65 12.72 20.82 9.13
CA MET A 65 12.99 19.40 8.93
C MET A 65 14.49 19.14 9.13
N SER A 66 14.83 18.13 9.92
CA SER A 66 16.22 17.70 10.10
C SER A 66 16.75 16.97 8.87
N GLY A 67 18.07 16.80 8.76
CA GLY A 67 18.67 15.95 7.73
C GLY A 67 18.12 14.53 7.74
N LEU A 68 17.74 14.00 8.91
CA LEU A 68 17.13 12.68 9.04
C LEU A 68 15.72 12.63 8.41
N SER A 69 14.95 13.71 8.49
CA SER A 69 13.64 13.81 7.80
C SER A 69 13.79 13.74 6.29
N TRP A 70 14.76 14.44 5.74
CA TRP A 70 15.08 14.38 4.31
C TRP A 70 15.51 12.99 3.88
N LEU A 71 16.34 12.35 4.70
CA LEU A 71 16.79 10.98 4.44
C LEU A 71 15.63 10.00 4.52
N ALA A 72 14.76 10.12 5.51
CA ALA A 72 13.56 9.29 5.65
C ALA A 72 12.57 9.49 4.48
N LEU A 73 12.45 10.72 3.97
CA LEU A 73 11.59 11.03 2.82
C LEU A 73 12.14 10.42 1.51
N LEU A 74 13.47 10.39 1.35
CA LEU A 74 14.13 9.84 0.16
C LEU A 74 14.31 8.30 0.25
N ALA A 75 14.36 7.73 1.45
CA ALA A 75 14.62 6.31 1.66
C ALA A 75 13.62 5.38 0.94
N PRO A 76 12.31 5.63 0.87
CA PRO A 76 11.39 4.82 0.09
C PRO A 76 11.74 4.76 -1.40
N PHE A 77 12.21 5.86 -1.97
CA PHE A 77 12.64 5.90 -3.38
C PHE A 77 13.88 5.04 -3.62
N ILE A 78 14.86 5.11 -2.72
CA ILE A 78 16.06 4.26 -2.77
C ILE A 78 15.66 2.78 -2.65
N MET A 79 14.72 2.46 -1.76
CA MET A 79 14.24 1.10 -1.57
C MET A 79 13.50 0.53 -2.78
N ILE A 80 12.83 1.36 -3.60
CA ILE A 80 12.21 0.91 -4.85
C ILE A 80 13.27 0.32 -5.80
N PHE A 81 14.41 0.98 -5.93
CA PHE A 81 15.53 0.45 -6.74
C PHE A 81 16.11 -0.82 -6.17
N ALA A 82 16.31 -0.88 -4.84
CA ALA A 82 16.75 -2.09 -4.16
C ALA A 82 15.75 -3.24 -4.34
N PHE A 83 14.45 -2.95 -4.30
CA PHE A 83 13.38 -3.92 -4.52
C PHE A 83 13.44 -4.51 -5.93
N GLY A 84 13.63 -3.66 -6.96
CA GLY A 84 13.79 -4.11 -8.34
C GLY A 84 14.99 -5.04 -8.53
N TRP A 85 16.12 -4.74 -7.87
CA TRP A 85 17.31 -5.59 -7.91
C TRP A 85 17.10 -6.92 -7.19
N VAL A 86 16.48 -6.93 -6.01
CA VAL A 86 16.18 -8.15 -5.26
C VAL A 86 15.13 -9.00 -5.99
N LEU A 87 14.16 -8.38 -6.66
CA LEU A 87 13.12 -9.08 -7.41
C LEU A 87 13.72 -9.89 -8.58
N SER A 88 14.82 -9.40 -9.19
CA SER A 88 15.46 -10.05 -10.34
C SER A 88 16.43 -11.17 -9.94
N ARG A 89 16.96 -11.18 -8.72
CA ARG A 89 18.03 -12.10 -8.30
C ARG A 89 17.83 -12.73 -6.92
N GLY A 90 16.84 -12.27 -6.16
CA GLY A 90 16.62 -12.68 -4.79
C GLY A 90 15.74 -13.90 -4.62
N THR A 91 15.83 -14.51 -3.45
CA THR A 91 14.91 -15.56 -3.01
C THR A 91 13.58 -14.95 -2.54
N LEU A 92 12.50 -15.76 -2.50
CA LEU A 92 11.20 -15.33 -2.02
C LEU A 92 11.27 -14.69 -0.61
N ALA A 93 12.08 -15.25 0.28
CA ALA A 93 12.26 -14.71 1.63
C ALA A 93 12.90 -13.31 1.62
N GLN A 94 13.87 -13.07 0.73
CA GLN A 94 14.48 -11.75 0.56
C GLN A 94 13.50 -10.72 0.01
N VAL A 95 12.68 -11.10 -0.98
CA VAL A 95 11.63 -10.23 -1.52
C VAL A 95 10.62 -9.84 -0.43
N GLN A 96 10.18 -10.81 0.38
CA GLN A 96 9.30 -10.54 1.52
C GLN A 96 9.96 -9.64 2.56
N GLY A 97 11.24 -9.88 2.88
CA GLY A 97 12.00 -9.04 3.83
C GLY A 97 12.11 -7.59 3.36
N VAL A 98 12.42 -7.37 2.08
CA VAL A 98 12.47 -6.01 1.50
C VAL A 98 11.09 -5.36 1.48
N TYR A 99 10.02 -6.12 1.24
CA TYR A 99 8.65 -5.61 1.30
C TYR A 99 8.29 -5.09 2.71
N TRP A 100 8.56 -5.87 3.75
CA TRP A 100 8.30 -5.46 5.13
C TRP A 100 9.19 -4.29 5.55
N GLY A 101 10.46 -4.31 5.12
CA GLY A 101 11.39 -3.19 5.32
C GLY A 101 10.89 -1.90 4.65
N TYR A 102 10.39 -2.00 3.42
CA TYR A 102 9.79 -0.88 2.70
C TYR A 102 8.57 -0.30 3.46
N ALA A 103 7.68 -1.17 3.94
CA ALA A 103 6.53 -0.73 4.73
C ALA A 103 6.95 0.01 6.00
N ALA A 104 8.01 -0.45 6.66
CA ALA A 104 8.58 0.21 7.85
C ALA A 104 9.17 1.59 7.53
N VAL A 105 9.97 1.68 6.48
CA VAL A 105 10.59 2.95 6.02
C VAL A 105 9.53 3.94 5.59
N MET A 106 8.49 3.47 4.88
CA MET A 106 7.35 4.30 4.50
C MET A 106 6.61 4.85 5.73
N GLY A 107 6.47 4.03 6.79
CA GLY A 107 5.93 4.48 8.07
C GLY A 107 6.75 5.60 8.72
N ALA A 108 8.08 5.48 8.67
CA ALA A 108 8.97 6.51 9.18
C ALA A 108 8.90 7.80 8.35
N ALA A 109 8.80 7.69 7.03
CA ALA A 109 8.65 8.83 6.12
C ALA A 109 7.33 9.59 6.33
N LEU A 110 6.26 8.89 6.73
CA LEU A 110 4.95 9.48 6.99
C LEU A 110 4.81 10.05 8.41
N ALA A 111 5.71 9.74 9.35
CA ALA A 111 5.62 10.20 10.74
C ALA A 111 5.50 11.74 10.87
N PRO A 112 6.23 12.57 10.09
CA PRO A 112 6.09 14.04 10.14
C PRO A 112 4.70 14.54 9.78
N VAL A 113 3.94 13.78 8.98
CA VAL A 113 2.57 14.15 8.58
C VAL A 113 1.63 14.21 9.79
N PHE A 114 1.83 13.31 10.77
CA PHE A 114 1.03 13.28 12.01
C PHE A 114 1.25 14.50 12.90
N ILE A 115 2.33 15.26 12.68
CA ILE A 115 2.58 16.52 13.40
C ILE A 115 2.09 17.71 12.60
N ALA A 116 2.29 17.67 11.26
CA ALA A 116 1.87 18.76 10.37
C ALA A 116 0.34 18.87 10.29
N TYR A 117 -0.37 17.76 10.46
CA TYR A 117 -1.82 17.71 10.36
C TYR A 117 -2.45 17.27 11.68
N THR A 118 -3.61 17.83 12.00
CA THR A 118 -4.37 17.41 13.20
C THR A 118 -4.90 15.99 13.02
N GLY A 119 -4.94 15.22 14.10
CA GLY A 119 -5.48 13.85 14.08
C GLY A 119 -6.89 13.77 13.51
N THR A 120 -7.73 14.78 13.72
CA THR A 120 -9.07 14.89 13.16
C THR A 120 -9.06 14.98 11.63
N SER A 121 -8.13 15.75 11.06
CA SER A 121 -8.00 15.89 9.60
C SER A 121 -7.53 14.59 8.96
N ILE A 122 -6.54 13.93 9.57
CA ILE A 122 -6.02 12.64 9.12
C ILE A 122 -7.14 11.58 9.15
N THR A 123 -7.86 11.48 10.25
CA THR A 123 -8.96 10.52 10.41
C THR A 123 -10.06 10.76 9.39
N ARG A 124 -10.43 12.03 9.14
CA ARG A 124 -11.47 12.38 8.16
C ARG A 124 -11.07 11.95 6.75
N ILE A 125 -9.85 12.26 6.31
CA ILE A 125 -9.35 11.86 4.99
C ILE A 125 -9.31 10.34 4.88
N PHE A 126 -8.84 9.67 5.93
CA PHE A 126 -8.76 8.20 5.95
C PHE A 126 -10.14 7.55 5.82
N LEU A 127 -11.15 8.05 6.55
CA LEU A 127 -12.53 7.55 6.47
C LEU A 127 -13.15 7.79 5.10
N ILE A 128 -12.95 8.98 4.51
CA ILE A 128 -13.46 9.27 3.16
C ILE A 128 -12.82 8.33 2.14
N THR A 129 -11.50 8.17 2.18
CA THR A 129 -10.78 7.28 1.27
C THR A 129 -11.21 5.82 1.46
N ALA A 130 -11.36 5.37 2.69
CA ALA A 130 -11.82 4.02 3.00
C ALA A 130 -13.27 3.78 2.50
N ALA A 131 -14.16 4.77 2.67
CA ALA A 131 -15.53 4.70 2.16
C ALA A 131 -15.57 4.66 0.63
N MET A 132 -14.78 5.48 -0.04
CA MET A 132 -14.65 5.46 -1.51
C MET A 132 -14.11 4.11 -2.02
N PHE A 133 -13.03 3.62 -1.40
CA PHE A 133 -12.45 2.32 -1.77
C PHE A 133 -13.42 1.17 -1.51
N GLY A 134 -14.09 1.17 -0.35
CA GLY A 134 -15.10 0.17 0.00
C GLY A 134 -16.28 0.21 -0.97
N GLY A 135 -16.77 1.39 -1.32
CA GLY A 135 -17.84 1.56 -2.31
C GLY A 135 -17.46 1.04 -3.70
N MET A 136 -16.26 1.36 -4.18
CA MET A 136 -15.76 0.88 -5.46
C MET A 136 -15.51 -0.64 -5.45
N SER A 137 -15.02 -1.17 -4.33
CA SER A 137 -14.81 -2.61 -4.17
C SER A 137 -16.12 -3.39 -4.19
N LEU A 138 -17.15 -2.89 -3.48
CA LEU A 138 -18.50 -3.47 -3.50
C LEU A 138 -19.12 -3.40 -4.90
N TYR A 139 -18.96 -2.26 -5.57
CA TYR A 139 -19.43 -2.11 -6.95
C TYR A 139 -18.74 -3.10 -7.89
N GLY A 140 -17.41 -3.23 -7.81
CA GLY A 140 -16.64 -4.19 -8.61
C GLY A 140 -17.04 -5.64 -8.33
N TYR A 141 -17.35 -5.97 -7.06
CA TYR A 141 -17.80 -7.31 -6.69
C TYR A 141 -19.22 -7.64 -7.19
N THR A 142 -20.09 -6.65 -7.23
CA THR A 142 -21.52 -6.84 -7.55
C THR A 142 -21.80 -6.68 -9.05
N THR A 143 -20.97 -5.93 -9.79
CA THR A 143 -21.19 -5.69 -11.22
C THR A 143 -20.86 -6.91 -12.05
N ARG A 144 -21.75 -7.19 -13.03
CA ARG A 144 -21.53 -8.20 -14.08
C ARG A 144 -21.07 -7.57 -15.39
N LYS A 145 -20.87 -6.26 -15.43
CA LYS A 145 -20.41 -5.54 -16.61
C LYS A 145 -18.90 -5.64 -16.75
N ASP A 146 -18.42 -5.73 -17.95
CA ASP A 146 -16.99 -5.61 -18.24
C ASP A 146 -16.53 -4.18 -17.93
N LEU A 147 -15.62 -4.06 -16.97
CA LEU A 147 -15.08 -2.78 -16.49
C LEU A 147 -13.80 -2.37 -17.25
N THR A 148 -13.39 -3.14 -18.26
CA THR A 148 -12.14 -2.89 -19.02
C THR A 148 -12.15 -1.52 -19.67
N SER A 149 -13.29 -1.09 -20.24
CA SER A 149 -13.43 0.25 -20.83
C SER A 149 -13.31 1.38 -19.80
N MET A 150 -13.85 1.16 -18.60
CA MET A 150 -13.74 2.12 -17.50
C MET A 150 -12.31 2.19 -16.95
N GLY A 151 -11.60 1.05 -16.89
CA GLY A 151 -10.18 1.01 -16.54
C GLY A 151 -9.32 1.79 -17.54
N SER A 152 -9.56 1.61 -18.84
CA SER A 152 -8.89 2.36 -19.89
C SER A 152 -9.16 3.89 -19.80
N PHE A 153 -10.38 4.29 -19.48
CA PHE A 153 -10.74 5.69 -19.29
C PHE A 153 -10.02 6.29 -18.07
N MET A 154 -9.95 5.54 -16.96
CA MET A 154 -9.24 6.00 -15.74
C MET A 154 -7.73 6.10 -15.96
N THR A 155 -7.11 5.16 -16.68
CA THR A 155 -5.69 5.25 -17.03
C THR A 155 -5.40 6.41 -17.97
N MET A 156 -6.30 6.75 -18.89
CA MET A 156 -6.19 7.93 -19.75
C MET A 156 -6.26 9.24 -18.96
N GLY A 157 -7.06 9.27 -17.90
CA GLY A 157 -7.16 10.43 -17.00
C GLY A 157 -5.98 10.60 -16.04
N LEU A 158 -5.12 9.58 -15.93
CA LEU A 158 -3.93 9.60 -15.07
C LEU A 158 -2.69 10.16 -15.81
N TRP A 159 -2.69 10.14 -17.15
CA TRP A 159 -1.65 10.68 -18.04
C TRP A 159 -2.01 12.08 -18.51
#